data_fdb1fffa0f6294c0b101f49dfb1c9384
#
_entry.id   fdb1fffa0f6294c0b101f49dfb1c9384
#
_cell.length_a   1.000
_cell.length_b   1.000
_cell.length_c   1.000
_cell.angle_alpha   90.00
_cell.angle_beta   90.00
_cell.angle_gamma   90.00
#
_symmetry.space_group_name_H-M   'P 1'
#
loop_
_entity.id
_entity.type
_entity.pdbx_description
1 polymer ?
#
loop_
_entity_poly.entity_id
_entity_poly.type
_entity_poly.pdbx_seq_one_letter_code
_entity_poly.pdbx_strand_id
1 'polypeptide(L)'
;ASLCILAALLPLQSHAESSADQWQWRATVYLWLPSLGGETSFPPSGGGPSIDVSADQILDSLNFAFMGALEGRKGPWGMATDVIYLDLGSSKKATRDFGIGRIELPASVDADLRLDITGWVWTLTGSYEALSTETFSMDVLAGARMLDLQQDLRWNLNGDISALPLPGRSGSSQVEDTLWDAIVGLKGRATFGAERNWYVPYYLDVGAGDSDLTWQGIVGLGYSFSSVDVTGVWRYLDYDLGSHTPIQSINFNGPALGVTFRF
;
A
#
# COMPACT_ATOMS: atom_id res chain seq x y z
N ALA A 1 65.99 -34.79 -34.04
CA ALA A 1 64.86 -33.96 -34.45
C ALA A 1 63.93 -33.74 -33.25
N SER A 2 64.10 -32.64 -32.61
CA SER A 2 63.26 -32.21 -31.47
C SER A 2 62.27 -31.15 -31.96
N LEU A 3 61.01 -31.46 -31.88
CA LEU A 3 59.91 -30.56 -32.24
C LEU A 3 59.51 -29.78 -31.00
N CYS A 4 59.81 -28.48 -30.92
CA CYS A 4 59.30 -27.58 -29.89
C CYS A 4 57.90 -27.12 -30.30
N ILE A 5 56.88 -27.57 -29.55
CA ILE A 5 55.51 -27.02 -29.64
C ILE A 5 55.46 -25.73 -28.79
N LEU A 6 55.37 -24.59 -29.46
CA LEU A 6 55.16 -23.30 -28.86
C LEU A 6 53.67 -23.13 -28.60
N ALA A 7 53.21 -23.34 -27.37
CA ALA A 7 51.83 -23.06 -26.94
C ALA A 7 51.68 -21.55 -26.78
N ALA A 8 50.95 -20.91 -27.70
CA ALA A 8 50.56 -19.52 -27.60
C ALA A 8 49.44 -19.39 -26.53
N LEU A 9 49.79 -18.87 -25.39
CA LEU A 9 48.85 -18.38 -24.35
C LEU A 9 48.18 -17.09 -24.88
N LEU A 10 46.97 -17.24 -25.41
CA LEU A 10 46.10 -16.12 -25.67
C LEU A 10 45.58 -15.60 -24.30
N PRO A 11 45.70 -14.32 -23.99
CA PRO A 11 45.08 -13.79 -22.81
C PRO A 11 43.56 -13.85 -22.99
N LEU A 12 42.87 -14.60 -22.14
CA LEU A 12 41.44 -14.50 -21.93
C LEU A 12 41.17 -13.06 -21.43
N GLN A 13 40.74 -12.21 -22.33
CA GLN A 13 40.15 -10.92 -21.94
C GLN A 13 38.84 -11.26 -21.20
N SER A 14 38.90 -11.25 -19.87
CA SER A 14 37.69 -11.14 -19.07
C SER A 14 37.05 -9.79 -19.42
N HIS A 15 36.00 -9.82 -20.21
CA HIS A 15 35.12 -8.66 -20.30
C HIS A 15 34.56 -8.51 -18.90
N ALA A 16 35.03 -7.49 -18.20
CA ALA A 16 34.33 -6.99 -17.01
C ALA A 16 32.95 -6.53 -17.53
N GLU A 17 31.92 -7.35 -17.32
CA GLU A 17 30.55 -6.93 -17.52
C GLU A 17 30.37 -5.62 -16.73
N SER A 18 30.00 -4.56 -17.41
CA SER A 18 29.76 -3.29 -16.75
C SER A 18 28.65 -3.56 -15.73
N SER A 19 28.75 -3.01 -14.53
CA SER A 19 27.74 -3.17 -13.46
C SER A 19 26.33 -2.76 -13.89
N ALA A 20 26.20 -2.05 -15.01
CA ALA A 20 24.94 -1.66 -15.65
C ALA A 20 24.20 -2.85 -16.31
N ASP A 21 24.87 -3.98 -16.57
CA ASP A 21 24.28 -5.15 -17.24
C ASP A 21 23.85 -6.26 -16.26
N GLN A 22 24.06 -6.04 -14.97
CA GLN A 22 23.61 -6.96 -13.91
C GLN A 22 22.34 -6.47 -13.24
N TRP A 23 21.47 -7.41 -12.83
CA TRP A 23 20.31 -7.09 -12.01
C TRP A 23 20.74 -6.66 -10.62
N GLN A 24 20.18 -5.55 -10.16
CA GLN A 24 20.29 -5.04 -8.79
C GLN A 24 18.93 -5.17 -8.13
N TRP A 25 18.89 -5.85 -7.01
CA TRP A 25 17.65 -6.09 -6.28
C TRP A 25 17.61 -5.32 -4.96
N ARG A 26 16.40 -4.91 -4.60
CA ARG A 26 16.10 -4.26 -3.33
C ARG A 26 14.85 -4.89 -2.76
N ALA A 27 14.93 -5.40 -1.54
CA ALA A 27 13.78 -5.89 -0.79
C ALA A 27 13.53 -4.97 0.40
N THR A 28 12.31 -4.48 0.51
CA THR A 28 11.89 -3.59 1.60
C THR A 28 10.83 -4.27 2.42
N VAL A 29 11.01 -4.28 3.75
CA VAL A 29 9.96 -4.58 4.71
C VAL A 29 9.65 -3.29 5.45
N TYR A 30 8.37 -2.98 5.59
CA TYR A 30 7.97 -1.74 6.23
C TYR A 30 6.71 -1.90 7.06
N LEU A 31 6.46 -0.94 7.94
CA LEU A 31 5.22 -0.78 8.68
C LEU A 31 4.62 0.58 8.28
N TRP A 32 3.38 0.57 7.83
CA TRP A 32 2.59 1.76 7.57
C TRP A 32 1.44 1.82 8.57
N LEU A 33 1.27 2.98 9.21
CA LEU A 33 0.24 3.24 10.21
C LEU A 33 -0.72 4.32 9.68
N PRO A 34 -1.63 3.96 8.77
CA PRO A 34 -2.56 4.94 8.23
C PRO A 34 -3.71 5.22 9.20
N SER A 35 -4.28 6.41 9.11
CA SER A 35 -5.69 6.65 9.36
C SER A 35 -6.48 6.34 8.10
N LEU A 36 -7.72 5.93 8.25
CA LEU A 36 -8.66 5.66 7.18
C LEU A 36 -9.72 6.74 7.17
N GLY A 37 -9.88 7.42 6.04
CA GLY A 37 -10.94 8.38 5.79
C GLY A 37 -11.75 7.98 4.57
N GLY A 38 -12.94 8.55 4.40
CA GLY A 38 -13.75 8.30 3.23
C GLY A 38 -15.18 8.81 3.36
N GLU A 39 -15.92 8.66 2.27
CA GLU A 39 -17.33 9.03 2.20
C GLU A 39 -18.16 7.83 1.75
N THR A 40 -19.34 7.67 2.36
CA THR A 40 -20.31 6.63 1.98
C THR A 40 -21.65 7.26 1.67
N SER A 41 -22.39 6.71 0.72
CA SER A 41 -23.76 7.14 0.40
C SER A 41 -24.83 6.34 1.16
N PHE A 42 -24.46 5.48 2.09
CA PHE A 42 -25.39 4.67 2.84
C PHE A 42 -25.74 5.29 4.20
N PRO A 43 -27.06 5.42 4.56
CA PRO A 43 -28.26 5.08 3.76
C PRO A 43 -28.57 6.12 2.68
N PRO A 44 -29.20 5.71 1.55
CA PRO A 44 -29.38 6.56 0.36
C PRO A 44 -30.22 7.84 0.56
N SER A 45 -30.87 8.00 1.69
CA SER A 45 -31.86 9.08 1.94
C SER A 45 -31.35 10.28 2.76
N GLY A 46 -30.04 10.40 3.02
CA GLY A 46 -29.63 11.45 3.96
C GLY A 46 -28.16 11.85 4.01
N GLY A 47 -27.42 11.86 2.88
CA GLY A 47 -26.01 12.24 2.90
C GLY A 47 -25.20 11.29 3.80
N GLY A 48 -24.48 10.38 3.21
CA GLY A 48 -23.83 9.32 3.94
C GLY A 48 -22.84 9.84 5.00
N PRO A 49 -22.62 9.12 6.08
CA PRO A 49 -21.63 9.49 7.09
C PRO A 49 -20.22 9.39 6.51
N SER A 50 -19.34 10.29 6.93
CA SER A 50 -17.91 10.16 6.68
C SER A 50 -17.34 8.96 7.43
N ILE A 51 -16.46 8.22 6.79
CA ILE A 51 -15.63 7.19 7.42
C ILE A 51 -14.44 7.93 8.03
N ASP A 52 -14.19 7.75 9.31
CA ASP A 52 -13.02 8.30 10.00
C ASP A 52 -12.55 7.31 11.06
N VAL A 53 -11.44 6.64 10.76
CA VAL A 53 -10.83 5.63 11.63
C VAL A 53 -9.38 6.02 11.87
N SER A 54 -9.04 6.29 13.12
CA SER A 54 -7.69 6.67 13.50
C SER A 54 -6.70 5.49 13.43
N ALA A 55 -5.41 5.77 13.29
CA ALA A 55 -4.36 4.76 13.31
C ALA A 55 -4.37 3.93 14.61
N ASP A 56 -4.70 4.54 15.74
CA ASP A 56 -4.79 3.83 17.03
C ASP A 56 -5.93 2.80 17.04
N GLN A 57 -7.07 3.14 16.45
CA GLN A 57 -8.22 2.21 16.32
C GLN A 57 -7.87 1.04 15.39
N ILE A 58 -7.12 1.29 14.31
CA ILE A 58 -6.62 0.25 13.42
C ILE A 58 -5.67 -0.68 14.19
N LEU A 59 -4.73 -0.13 14.96
CA LEU A 59 -3.79 -0.91 15.76
C LEU A 59 -4.49 -1.76 16.85
N ASP A 60 -5.50 -1.21 17.50
CA ASP A 60 -6.27 -1.92 18.54
C ASP A 60 -7.06 -3.12 17.98
N SER A 61 -7.37 -3.09 16.69
CA SER A 61 -8.13 -4.13 15.97
C SER A 61 -7.26 -5.04 15.12
N LEU A 62 -5.94 -4.79 15.06
CA LEU A 62 -5.03 -5.48 14.18
C LEU A 62 -4.75 -6.91 14.67
N ASN A 63 -5.17 -7.91 13.88
CA ASN A 63 -4.79 -9.30 14.07
C ASN A 63 -3.44 -9.60 13.42
N PHE A 64 -3.28 -9.16 12.16
CA PHE A 64 -2.07 -9.38 11.38
C PHE A 64 -1.90 -8.30 10.30
N ALA A 65 -0.64 -7.95 10.03
CA ALA A 65 -0.26 -7.11 8.89
C ALA A 65 1.02 -7.63 8.25
N PHE A 66 1.08 -7.55 6.93
CA PHE A 66 2.30 -7.76 6.17
C PHE A 66 2.44 -6.63 5.14
N MET A 67 3.61 -5.98 5.12
CA MET A 67 3.88 -4.90 4.18
C MET A 67 5.29 -5.04 3.65
N GLY A 68 5.43 -5.14 2.34
CA GLY A 68 6.73 -5.34 1.73
C GLY A 68 6.76 -4.98 0.25
N ALA A 69 7.94 -4.63 -0.23
CA ALA A 69 8.19 -4.32 -1.62
C ALA A 69 9.45 -5.00 -2.12
N LEU A 70 9.44 -5.38 -3.39
CA LEU A 70 10.61 -5.88 -4.10
C LEU A 70 10.79 -5.05 -5.36
N GLU A 71 12.01 -4.55 -5.56
CA GLU A 71 12.41 -3.81 -6.76
C GLU A 71 13.61 -4.49 -7.41
N GLY A 72 13.56 -4.66 -8.73
CA GLY A 72 14.68 -5.10 -9.57
C GLY A 72 14.99 -4.05 -10.61
N ARG A 73 16.27 -3.75 -10.83
CA ARG A 73 16.75 -2.81 -11.84
C ARG A 73 17.86 -3.43 -12.70
N LYS A 74 17.79 -3.19 -14.01
CA LYS A 74 18.85 -3.52 -14.96
C LYS A 74 19.04 -2.38 -15.95
N GLY A 75 20.18 -1.68 -15.87
CA GLY A 75 20.39 -0.45 -16.63
C GLY A 75 19.32 0.59 -16.32
N PRO A 76 18.70 1.24 -17.33
CA PRO A 76 17.67 2.25 -17.12
C PRO A 76 16.29 1.65 -16.79
N TRP A 77 16.10 0.33 -16.93
CA TRP A 77 14.83 -0.33 -16.72
C TRP A 77 14.71 -0.86 -15.30
N GLY A 78 13.54 -0.68 -14.72
CA GLY A 78 13.18 -1.19 -13.41
C GLY A 78 11.82 -1.86 -13.41
N MET A 79 11.61 -2.72 -12.44
CA MET A 79 10.31 -3.31 -12.10
C MET A 79 10.18 -3.32 -10.59
N ALA A 80 8.97 -3.13 -10.09
CA ALA A 80 8.71 -3.15 -8.66
C ALA A 80 7.34 -3.75 -8.36
N THR A 81 7.25 -4.45 -7.24
CA THR A 81 5.99 -4.90 -6.66
C THR A 81 5.92 -4.45 -5.20
N ASP A 82 4.77 -3.96 -4.77
CA ASP A 82 4.45 -3.55 -3.40
C ASP A 82 3.19 -4.27 -2.94
N VAL A 83 3.23 -4.87 -1.77
CA VAL A 83 2.13 -5.64 -1.20
C VAL A 83 1.84 -5.14 0.20
N ILE A 84 0.60 -4.79 0.45
CA ILE A 84 0.05 -4.50 1.77
C ILE A 84 -1.05 -5.50 2.04
N TYR A 85 -0.98 -6.16 3.16
CA TYR A 85 -2.03 -7.04 3.68
C TYR A 85 -2.38 -6.63 5.10
N LEU A 86 -3.67 -6.49 5.37
CA LEU A 86 -4.22 -6.17 6.69
C LEU A 86 -5.35 -7.14 7.02
N ASP A 87 -5.32 -7.66 8.23
CA ASP A 87 -6.38 -8.42 8.85
C ASP A 87 -6.76 -7.74 10.17
N LEU A 88 -7.97 -7.19 10.19
CA LEU A 88 -8.54 -6.47 11.32
C LEU A 88 -9.71 -7.26 11.89
N GLY A 89 -9.62 -7.66 13.14
CA GLY A 89 -10.68 -8.35 13.85
C GLY A 89 -11.34 -7.46 14.89
N SER A 90 -12.66 -7.54 15.01
CA SER A 90 -13.37 -6.67 15.93
C SER A 90 -13.30 -7.13 17.38
N SER A 91 -12.95 -6.22 18.27
CA SER A 91 -13.42 -6.22 19.65
C SER A 91 -14.78 -5.47 19.72
N LYS A 92 -15.63 -5.75 20.71
CA LYS A 92 -16.91 -5.01 20.92
C LYS A 92 -16.75 -3.50 20.91
N LYS A 93 -15.57 -2.98 21.24
CA LYS A 93 -15.22 -1.57 21.26
C LYS A 93 -14.92 -1.04 19.86
N ALA A 94 -14.15 -1.80 19.07
CA ALA A 94 -13.81 -1.47 17.70
C ALA A 94 -15.06 -1.45 16.80
N THR A 95 -16.03 -2.32 17.03
CA THR A 95 -17.30 -2.35 16.27
C THR A 95 -18.13 -1.09 16.44
N ARG A 96 -18.02 -0.40 17.60
CA ARG A 96 -18.67 0.91 17.79
C ARG A 96 -17.95 2.03 17.03
N ASP A 97 -16.63 1.91 16.90
CA ASP A 97 -15.78 2.91 16.29
C ASP A 97 -15.71 2.76 14.75
N PHE A 98 -15.80 1.52 14.25
CA PHE A 98 -15.98 1.21 12.83
C PHE A 98 -17.46 1.23 12.38
N GLY A 99 -18.30 1.98 13.09
CA GLY A 99 -19.72 2.04 12.78
C GLY A 99 -19.98 2.34 11.31
N ILE A 100 -20.52 1.37 10.57
CA ILE A 100 -21.18 1.60 9.30
C ILE A 100 -22.37 2.54 9.59
N GLY A 101 -22.15 3.84 9.45
CA GLY A 101 -23.08 4.87 9.86
C GLY A 101 -23.33 4.84 11.39
N ARG A 102 -23.39 5.95 12.05
CA ARG A 102 -23.76 6.04 13.48
C ARG A 102 -25.16 5.42 13.67
N ILE A 103 -25.21 4.10 13.79
CA ILE A 103 -26.40 3.43 14.35
C ILE A 103 -26.34 3.73 15.84
N GLU A 104 -26.99 4.82 16.27
CA GLU A 104 -27.25 5.05 17.68
C GLU A 104 -28.20 3.95 18.14
N LEU A 105 -27.61 2.92 18.76
CA LEU A 105 -28.41 1.85 19.36
C LEU A 105 -29.17 2.46 20.54
N PRO A 106 -30.51 2.27 20.62
CA PRO A 106 -31.27 2.65 21.79
C PRO A 106 -30.65 2.02 23.04
N ALA A 107 -30.63 2.74 24.16
CA ALA A 107 -30.06 2.28 25.44
C ALA A 107 -30.66 0.95 25.95
N SER A 108 -31.81 0.51 25.37
CA SER A 108 -32.52 -0.72 25.68
C SER A 108 -32.09 -1.92 24.81
N VAL A 109 -31.14 -1.74 23.89
CA VAL A 109 -30.69 -2.80 22.97
C VAL A 109 -29.29 -3.23 23.34
N ASP A 110 -29.14 -4.49 23.76
CA ASP A 110 -27.84 -5.17 23.86
C ASP A 110 -27.44 -5.68 22.45
N ALA A 111 -26.37 -5.16 21.91
CA ALA A 111 -25.85 -5.54 20.59
C ALA A 111 -24.49 -6.24 20.73
N ASP A 112 -24.41 -7.45 20.20
CA ASP A 112 -23.13 -8.12 19.91
C ASP A 112 -22.87 -7.97 18.41
N LEU A 113 -22.02 -7.01 18.07
CA LEU A 113 -21.61 -6.72 16.70
C LEU A 113 -20.17 -7.18 16.52
N ARG A 114 -19.90 -7.92 15.47
CA ARG A 114 -18.57 -8.34 15.08
C ARG A 114 -18.34 -7.96 13.63
N LEU A 115 -17.29 -7.20 13.41
CA LEU A 115 -16.86 -6.79 12.08
C LEU A 115 -15.42 -7.27 11.89
N ASP A 116 -15.21 -8.14 10.93
CA ASP A 116 -13.89 -8.58 10.49
C ASP A 116 -13.63 -7.98 9.12
N ILE A 117 -12.46 -7.35 8.92
CA ILE A 117 -12.07 -6.71 7.66
C ILE A 117 -10.71 -7.28 7.25
N THR A 118 -10.64 -7.82 6.05
CA THR A 118 -9.39 -8.22 5.42
C THR A 118 -9.16 -7.39 4.17
N GLY A 119 -7.96 -6.86 4.01
CA GLY A 119 -7.63 -6.01 2.86
C GLY A 119 -6.28 -6.34 2.24
N TRP A 120 -6.25 -6.30 0.90
CA TRP A 120 -5.04 -6.38 0.10
C TRP A 120 -4.91 -5.13 -0.76
N VAL A 121 -3.72 -4.53 -0.77
CA VAL A 121 -3.32 -3.60 -1.83
C VAL A 121 -2.08 -4.16 -2.50
N TRP A 122 -2.17 -4.44 -3.78
CA TRP A 122 -1.06 -4.93 -4.57
C TRP A 122 -0.79 -3.99 -5.73
N THR A 123 0.46 -3.50 -5.83
CA THR A 123 0.90 -2.63 -6.91
C THR A 123 2.05 -3.30 -7.66
N LEU A 124 1.95 -3.36 -8.99
CA LEU A 124 3.00 -3.84 -9.87
C LEU A 124 3.33 -2.76 -10.89
N THR A 125 4.60 -2.38 -11.01
CA THR A 125 5.05 -1.32 -11.92
C THR A 125 6.30 -1.72 -12.70
N GLY A 126 6.35 -1.26 -13.96
CA GLY A 126 7.57 -1.10 -14.73
C GLY A 126 8.04 0.34 -14.66
N SER A 127 9.34 0.60 -14.70
CA SER A 127 9.88 1.96 -14.67
C SER A 127 11.05 2.14 -15.63
N TYR A 128 11.28 3.39 -16.02
CA TYR A 128 12.40 3.80 -16.86
C TYR A 128 13.08 5.02 -16.23
N GLU A 129 14.40 4.97 -16.07
CA GLU A 129 15.20 6.07 -15.55
C GLU A 129 15.25 7.21 -16.58
N ALA A 130 14.47 8.27 -16.33
CA ALA A 130 14.37 9.43 -17.20
C ALA A 130 15.47 10.46 -16.92
N LEU A 131 15.93 10.52 -15.66
CA LEU A 131 16.99 11.42 -15.24
C LEU A 131 17.81 10.79 -14.13
N SER A 132 19.12 10.84 -14.27
CA SER A 132 20.08 10.39 -13.26
C SER A 132 21.25 11.35 -13.19
N THR A 133 21.48 11.92 -12.02
CA THR A 133 22.61 12.77 -11.68
C THR A 133 23.27 12.25 -10.41
N GLU A 134 24.36 12.84 -9.98
CA GLU A 134 25.04 12.46 -8.74
C GLU A 134 24.18 12.61 -7.47
N THR A 135 23.22 13.55 -7.49
CA THR A 135 22.40 13.88 -6.31
C THR A 135 20.91 13.68 -6.52
N PHE A 136 20.48 13.40 -7.74
CA PHE A 136 19.06 13.29 -8.05
C PHE A 136 18.80 12.19 -9.07
N SER A 137 17.80 11.35 -8.83
CA SER A 137 17.31 10.38 -9.81
C SER A 137 15.79 10.46 -9.93
N MET A 138 15.30 10.29 -11.16
CA MET A 138 13.88 10.28 -11.46
C MET A 138 13.58 9.18 -12.48
N ASP A 139 12.66 8.30 -12.12
CA ASP A 139 12.08 7.29 -13.00
C ASP A 139 10.64 7.68 -13.33
N VAL A 140 10.24 7.50 -14.58
CA VAL A 140 8.85 7.42 -14.97
C VAL A 140 8.37 5.98 -14.78
N LEU A 141 7.13 5.78 -14.37
CA LEU A 141 6.58 4.44 -14.13
C LEU A 141 5.17 4.29 -14.71
N ALA A 142 4.83 3.05 -15.03
CA ALA A 142 3.49 2.63 -15.38
C ALA A 142 3.24 1.21 -14.85
N GLY A 143 1.99 0.90 -14.54
CA GLY A 143 1.64 -0.40 -14.00
C GLY A 143 0.17 -0.56 -13.67
N ALA A 144 -0.10 -1.44 -12.71
CA ALA A 144 -1.44 -1.70 -12.21
C ALA A 144 -1.44 -1.76 -10.67
N ARG A 145 -2.56 -1.36 -10.09
CA ARG A 145 -2.85 -1.48 -8.67
C ARG A 145 -4.15 -2.25 -8.48
N MET A 146 -4.13 -3.19 -7.57
CA MET A 146 -5.30 -3.93 -7.10
C MET A 146 -5.61 -3.50 -5.67
N LEU A 147 -6.87 -3.27 -5.38
CA LEU A 147 -7.43 -3.17 -4.04
C LEU A 147 -8.47 -4.28 -3.89
N ASP A 148 -8.29 -5.14 -2.92
CA ASP A 148 -9.24 -6.18 -2.55
C ASP A 148 -9.65 -5.98 -1.10
N LEU A 149 -10.96 -5.89 -0.85
CA LEU A 149 -11.53 -5.66 0.47
C LEU A 149 -12.62 -6.69 0.73
N GLN A 150 -12.47 -7.41 1.83
CA GLN A 150 -13.48 -8.32 2.35
C GLN A 150 -13.96 -7.82 3.70
N GLN A 151 -15.28 -7.74 3.86
CA GLN A 151 -15.93 -7.31 5.10
C GLN A 151 -16.96 -8.35 5.52
N ASP A 152 -16.79 -8.90 6.71
CA ASP A 152 -17.72 -9.81 7.35
C ASP A 152 -18.37 -9.13 8.56
N LEU A 153 -19.64 -8.75 8.44
CA LEU A 153 -20.43 -8.20 9.54
C LEU A 153 -21.35 -9.27 10.10
N ARG A 154 -21.27 -9.53 11.40
CA ARG A 154 -22.17 -10.39 12.15
C ARG A 154 -22.81 -9.59 13.28
N TRP A 155 -24.12 -9.76 13.45
CA TRP A 155 -24.85 -9.09 14.52
C TRP A 155 -25.78 -10.04 15.27
N ASN A 156 -25.91 -9.78 16.59
CA ASN A 156 -26.88 -10.41 17.45
C ASN A 156 -27.43 -9.34 18.40
N LEU A 157 -28.72 -9.04 18.26
CA LEU A 157 -29.40 -7.96 18.97
C LEU A 157 -30.41 -8.54 19.94
N ASN A 158 -30.32 -8.13 21.19
CA ASN A 158 -31.29 -8.43 22.22
C ASN A 158 -32.00 -7.15 22.66
N GLY A 159 -33.33 -7.16 22.64
CA GLY A 159 -34.13 -5.99 22.96
C GLY A 159 -35.15 -5.62 21.89
N ASP A 160 -35.72 -4.41 21.95
CA ASP A 160 -36.64 -3.89 20.94
C ASP A 160 -35.84 -3.27 19.77
N ILE A 161 -35.89 -3.95 18.61
CA ILE A 161 -35.17 -3.57 17.40
C ILE A 161 -36.06 -2.90 16.34
N SER A 162 -37.33 -2.58 16.67
CA SER A 162 -38.30 -2.07 15.70
C SER A 162 -37.87 -0.77 15.00
N ALA A 163 -36.95 -0.02 15.61
CA ALA A 163 -36.40 1.23 15.05
C ALA A 163 -35.05 1.07 14.30
N LEU A 164 -34.52 -0.16 14.20
CA LEU A 164 -33.22 -0.40 13.55
C LEU A 164 -33.40 -0.84 12.10
N PRO A 165 -32.56 -0.37 11.16
CA PRO A 165 -32.65 -0.72 9.74
C PRO A 165 -32.05 -2.10 9.42
N LEU A 166 -32.07 -3.06 10.36
CA LEU A 166 -31.51 -4.37 10.20
C LEU A 166 -32.57 -5.42 9.89
N PRO A 167 -32.30 -6.41 9.02
CA PRO A 167 -33.29 -7.36 8.55
C PRO A 167 -33.70 -8.44 9.58
N GLY A 168 -33.16 -8.38 10.83
CA GLY A 168 -33.48 -9.36 11.86
C GLY A 168 -32.67 -9.16 13.13
N ARG A 169 -33.01 -9.90 14.20
CA ARG A 169 -32.33 -9.86 15.49
C ARG A 169 -30.91 -10.45 15.44
N SER A 170 -30.67 -11.36 14.52
CA SER A 170 -29.33 -11.91 14.27
C SER A 170 -29.15 -12.12 12.77
N GLY A 171 -27.93 -11.95 12.29
CA GLY A 171 -27.60 -12.14 10.90
C GLY A 171 -26.11 -11.98 10.62
N SER A 172 -25.77 -12.17 9.35
CA SER A 172 -24.45 -11.89 8.82
C SER A 172 -24.59 -11.28 7.43
N SER A 173 -23.66 -10.40 7.08
CA SER A 173 -23.51 -9.84 5.74
C SER A 173 -22.04 -9.89 5.38
N GLN A 174 -21.74 -10.41 4.20
CA GLN A 174 -20.40 -10.42 3.63
C GLN A 174 -20.41 -9.58 2.37
N VAL A 175 -19.41 -8.70 2.26
CA VAL A 175 -19.17 -7.89 1.07
C VAL A 175 -17.72 -8.12 0.67
N GLU A 176 -17.50 -8.46 -0.57
CA GLU A 176 -16.19 -8.63 -1.19
C GLU A 176 -16.16 -7.77 -2.45
N ASP A 177 -15.12 -6.97 -2.59
CA ASP A 177 -14.94 -6.11 -3.75
C ASP A 177 -13.45 -6.08 -4.13
N THR A 178 -13.17 -6.30 -5.41
CA THR A 178 -11.81 -6.27 -5.97
C THR A 178 -11.77 -5.25 -7.09
N LEU A 179 -10.92 -4.25 -6.94
CA LEU A 179 -10.74 -3.14 -7.88
C LEU A 179 -9.38 -3.22 -8.55
N TRP A 180 -9.33 -2.97 -9.86
CA TRP A 180 -8.11 -2.89 -10.65
C TRP A 180 -8.01 -1.55 -11.36
N ASP A 181 -6.90 -0.86 -11.14
CA ASP A 181 -6.59 0.42 -11.77
C ASP A 181 -5.27 0.37 -12.52
N ALA A 182 -5.25 0.92 -13.71
CA ALA A 182 -4.01 1.23 -14.41
C ALA A 182 -3.42 2.52 -13.84
N ILE A 183 -2.12 2.54 -13.56
CA ILE A 183 -1.43 3.68 -12.94
C ILE A 183 -0.25 4.15 -13.78
N VAL A 184 0.02 5.45 -13.73
CA VAL A 184 1.24 6.07 -14.27
C VAL A 184 1.79 7.07 -13.25
N GLY A 185 3.11 7.26 -13.22
CA GLY A 185 3.68 8.14 -12.21
C GLY A 185 5.17 8.38 -12.32
N LEU A 186 5.72 8.89 -11.24
CA LEU A 186 7.12 9.23 -11.05
C LEU A 186 7.61 8.69 -9.71
N LYS A 187 8.86 8.21 -9.68
CA LYS A 187 9.55 7.90 -8.43
C LYS A 187 11.01 8.31 -8.51
N GLY A 188 11.64 8.47 -7.37
CA GLY A 188 13.06 8.77 -7.33
C GLY A 188 13.53 9.16 -5.95
N ARG A 189 14.72 9.75 -5.92
CA ARG A 189 15.31 10.27 -4.69
C ARG A 189 16.24 11.43 -4.96
N ALA A 190 16.33 12.34 -4.00
CA ALA A 190 17.35 13.38 -3.92
C ALA A 190 18.31 13.08 -2.77
N THR A 191 19.61 12.94 -3.04
CA THR A 191 20.65 12.66 -2.04
C THR A 191 21.36 13.92 -1.61
N PHE A 192 21.76 14.02 -0.35
CA PHE A 192 22.43 15.17 0.22
C PHE A 192 23.39 14.78 1.35
N GLY A 193 24.13 15.77 1.88
CA GLY A 193 25.18 15.57 2.88
C GLY A 193 26.54 15.30 2.25
N ALA A 194 27.62 15.44 3.03
CA ALA A 194 29.00 15.31 2.54
C ALA A 194 29.31 13.92 1.98
N GLU A 195 28.76 12.87 2.59
CA GLU A 195 28.92 11.47 2.18
C GLU A 195 27.75 10.96 1.33
N ARG A 196 26.74 11.82 1.03
CA ARG A 196 25.54 11.49 0.27
C ARG A 196 24.75 10.29 0.83
N ASN A 197 24.85 10.05 2.13
CA ASN A 197 24.15 8.97 2.81
C ASN A 197 22.69 9.33 3.14
N TRP A 198 22.36 10.61 3.24
CA TRP A 198 21.02 11.09 3.44
C TRP A 198 20.28 11.25 2.11
N TYR A 199 19.01 10.90 2.07
CA TYR A 199 18.19 11.11 0.88
C TYR A 199 16.72 11.38 1.21
N VAL A 200 16.05 12.10 0.32
CA VAL A 200 14.61 12.30 0.29
C VAL A 200 14.05 11.40 -0.81
N PRO A 201 13.40 10.28 -0.49
CA PRO A 201 12.66 9.49 -1.45
C PRO A 201 11.35 10.20 -1.80
N TYR A 202 10.90 10.07 -3.03
CA TYR A 202 9.59 10.52 -3.47
C TYR A 202 8.96 9.53 -4.45
N TYR A 203 7.64 9.48 -4.42
CA TYR A 203 6.80 8.68 -5.30
C TYR A 203 5.48 9.40 -5.49
N LEU A 204 4.98 9.44 -6.71
CA LEU A 204 3.68 9.97 -7.05
C LEU A 204 3.12 9.17 -8.23
N ASP A 205 1.91 8.65 -8.09
CA ASP A 205 1.16 8.06 -9.19
C ASP A 205 -0.29 8.55 -9.22
N VAL A 206 -0.90 8.39 -10.36
CA VAL A 206 -2.31 8.60 -10.62
C VAL A 206 -2.80 7.48 -11.54
N GLY A 207 -4.03 7.07 -11.36
CA GLY A 207 -4.61 5.98 -12.15
C GLY A 207 -6.12 6.01 -12.16
N ALA A 208 -6.67 5.13 -12.98
CA ALA A 208 -8.09 4.88 -13.11
C ALA A 208 -8.32 3.48 -13.68
N GLY A 209 -9.54 2.95 -13.53
CA GLY A 209 -9.95 1.64 -14.00
C GLY A 209 -11.31 1.29 -13.45
N ASP A 210 -11.35 0.44 -12.44
CA ASP A 210 -12.56 0.18 -11.68
C ASP A 210 -12.89 1.35 -10.73
N SER A 211 -11.87 2.12 -10.28
CA SER A 211 -12.09 3.41 -9.65
C SER A 211 -12.16 4.55 -10.68
N ASP A 212 -12.96 5.61 -10.39
CA ASP A 212 -13.00 6.82 -11.22
C ASP A 212 -11.64 7.52 -11.21
N LEU A 213 -10.97 7.53 -10.04
CA LEU A 213 -9.63 8.06 -9.85
C LEU A 213 -8.95 7.37 -8.66
N THR A 214 -7.69 6.98 -8.81
CA THR A 214 -6.81 6.65 -7.69
C THR A 214 -5.54 7.47 -7.78
N TRP A 215 -4.95 7.84 -6.66
CA TRP A 215 -3.63 8.43 -6.64
C TRP A 215 -2.88 8.12 -5.35
N GLN A 216 -1.55 8.12 -5.43
CA GLN A 216 -0.70 7.87 -4.29
C GLN A 216 0.47 8.84 -4.26
N GLY A 217 0.75 9.39 -3.07
CA GLY A 217 1.91 10.21 -2.80
C GLY A 217 2.74 9.66 -1.65
N ILE A 218 4.08 9.59 -1.82
CA ILE A 218 5.02 9.21 -0.76
C ILE A 218 6.17 10.20 -0.77
N VAL A 219 6.53 10.71 0.40
CA VAL A 219 7.71 11.55 0.60
C VAL A 219 8.26 11.36 2.00
N GLY A 220 9.57 11.47 2.19
CA GLY A 220 10.16 11.31 3.50
C GLY A 220 11.65 11.53 3.56
N LEU A 221 12.30 10.88 4.51
CA LEU A 221 13.74 10.96 4.75
C LEU A 221 14.30 9.55 4.92
N GLY A 222 15.43 9.28 4.29
CA GLY A 222 16.15 8.03 4.42
C GLY A 222 17.63 8.23 4.68
N TYR A 223 18.23 7.19 5.23
CA TYR A 223 19.67 7.08 5.43
C TYR A 223 20.18 5.76 4.87
N SER A 224 21.20 5.83 4.03
CA SER A 224 21.86 4.69 3.38
C SER A 224 23.09 4.26 4.16
N PHE A 225 23.10 3.02 4.60
CA PHE A 225 24.29 2.30 5.06
C PHE A 225 24.93 1.56 3.88
N SER A 226 25.89 0.67 4.15
CA SER A 226 26.59 -0.05 3.06
C SER A 226 25.67 -0.94 2.21
N SER A 227 24.78 -1.72 2.83
CA SER A 227 23.86 -2.67 2.17
C SER A 227 22.40 -2.55 2.60
N VAL A 228 22.12 -1.61 3.50
CA VAL A 228 20.79 -1.43 4.11
C VAL A 228 20.45 0.05 4.08
N ASP A 229 19.20 0.38 3.77
CA ASP A 229 18.63 1.72 3.90
C ASP A 229 17.54 1.70 4.98
N VAL A 230 17.48 2.73 5.80
CA VAL A 230 16.38 2.98 6.75
C VAL A 230 15.64 4.23 6.28
N THR A 231 14.32 4.14 6.19
CA THR A 231 13.51 5.20 5.59
C THR A 231 12.25 5.45 6.40
N GLY A 232 12.02 6.69 6.77
CA GLY A 232 10.75 7.17 7.32
C GLY A 232 10.04 8.04 6.28
N VAL A 233 8.79 7.73 5.98
CA VAL A 233 8.01 8.44 4.96
C VAL A 233 6.61 8.75 5.45
N TRP A 234 5.99 9.73 4.82
CA TRP A 234 4.55 9.92 4.84
C TRP A 234 3.97 9.36 3.56
N ARG A 235 2.96 8.49 3.66
CA ARG A 235 2.27 7.87 2.54
C ARG A 235 0.80 8.26 2.58
N TYR A 236 0.28 8.69 1.44
CA TYR A 236 -1.13 8.95 1.18
C TYR A 236 -1.57 8.13 -0.01
N LEU A 237 -2.68 7.43 0.11
CA LEU A 237 -3.29 6.63 -0.96
C LEU A 237 -4.79 6.92 -0.96
N ASP A 238 -5.34 7.24 -2.11
CA ASP A 238 -6.74 7.65 -2.30
C ASP A 238 -7.39 6.90 -3.44
N TYR A 239 -8.67 6.58 -3.25
CA TYR A 239 -9.56 6.02 -4.25
C TYR A 239 -10.87 6.80 -4.27
N ASP A 240 -11.23 7.32 -5.42
CA ASP A 240 -12.55 7.85 -5.76
C ASP A 240 -13.31 6.77 -6.54
N LEU A 241 -14.35 6.20 -5.94
CA LEU A 241 -15.13 5.11 -6.52
C LEU A 241 -16.41 5.63 -7.19
N GLY A 242 -16.61 6.94 -7.18
CA GLY A 242 -17.75 7.60 -7.79
C GLY A 242 -19.05 7.41 -7.02
N SER A 243 -20.12 8.01 -7.54
CA SER A 243 -21.44 8.07 -6.87
C SER A 243 -22.30 6.81 -7.04
N HIS A 244 -21.84 5.81 -7.77
CA HIS A 244 -22.62 4.61 -8.10
C HIS A 244 -22.36 3.45 -7.13
N THR A 245 -21.38 3.57 -6.26
CA THR A 245 -21.04 2.57 -5.26
C THR A 245 -21.47 3.02 -3.85
N PRO A 246 -21.73 2.09 -2.92
CA PRO A 246 -22.06 2.43 -1.53
C PRO A 246 -20.94 3.20 -0.82
N ILE A 247 -19.68 2.91 -1.14
CA ILE A 247 -18.49 3.67 -0.70
C ILE A 247 -18.10 4.58 -1.85
N GLN A 248 -18.16 5.90 -1.67
CA GLN A 248 -17.85 6.87 -2.71
C GLN A 248 -16.36 7.18 -2.80
N SER A 249 -15.69 7.24 -1.65
CA SER A 249 -14.26 7.42 -1.57
C SER A 249 -13.65 6.71 -0.37
N ILE A 250 -12.39 6.35 -0.49
CA ILE A 250 -11.60 5.77 0.61
C ILE A 250 -10.16 6.26 0.51
N ASN A 251 -9.63 6.79 1.61
CA ASN A 251 -8.24 7.23 1.66
C ASN A 251 -7.52 6.67 2.88
N PHE A 252 -6.23 6.47 2.69
CA PHE A 252 -5.29 5.99 3.70
C PHE A 252 -4.18 7.02 3.84
N ASN A 253 -3.94 7.52 5.05
CA ASN A 253 -3.03 8.63 5.28
C ASN A 253 -2.23 8.43 6.56
N GLY A 254 -0.89 8.35 6.48
CA GLY A 254 -0.09 8.17 7.68
C GLY A 254 1.40 7.92 7.45
N PRO A 255 2.16 7.86 8.56
CA PRO A 255 3.58 7.59 8.55
C PRO A 255 3.88 6.12 8.25
N ALA A 256 5.01 5.89 7.56
CA ALA A 256 5.57 4.55 7.38
C ALA A 256 7.06 4.55 7.70
N LEU A 257 7.53 3.44 8.26
CA LEU A 257 8.95 3.20 8.54
C LEU A 257 9.37 1.89 7.87
N GLY A 258 10.46 1.93 7.11
CA GLY A 258 10.93 0.80 6.33
C GLY A 258 12.42 0.56 6.42
N VAL A 259 12.80 -0.70 6.18
CA VAL A 259 14.17 -1.16 6.03
C VAL A 259 14.31 -1.83 4.67
N THR A 260 15.24 -1.35 3.86
CA THR A 260 15.51 -1.87 2.51
C THR A 260 16.87 -2.54 2.47
N PHE A 261 16.91 -3.77 2.03
CA PHE A 261 18.12 -4.56 1.78
C PHE A 261 18.48 -4.49 0.29
N ARG A 262 19.75 -4.29 -0.02
CA ARG A 262 20.30 -4.24 -1.39
C ARG A 262 21.21 -5.43 -1.65
N PHE A 263 21.01 -6.11 -2.76
CA PHE A 263 21.77 -7.31 -3.15
C PHE A 263 21.78 -7.52 -4.66
#